data_4749d817d81a201ff834b63474a9d9aa
#
_entry.id   4749d817d81a201ff834b63474a9d9aa
#
_cell.length_a   1.000
_cell.length_b   1.000
_cell.length_c   1.000
_cell.angle_alpha   90.00
_cell.angle_beta   90.00
_cell.angle_gamma   90.00
#
_symmetry.space_group_name_H-M   'P 1'
#
loop_
_entity.id
_entity.type
_entity.pdbx_description
1 polymer ?
#
loop_
_entity_poly.entity_id
_entity_poly.type
_entity_poly.pdbx_seq_one_letter_code
_entity_poly.pdbx_strand_id
1 'polypeptide(L)'
;MKTNQVMIRPMGDFKVSQRTKDGFFNATDLLKQWNAAGLGTQKEMKHYFENKSTGEFIKALMSEENLHGQNSAYVKSKASRGENAGTWMHPLLFIDFAMWLNPTFKVKVLKFVYDEMIKFCNLAGDAYPTMRRAVCSILPGDLFQRKIKDLAKSLNIIVYGKHESEMRNKVGDESKIRELYELEMQVAQWINIGLVTNYEQLRSALQRLYYQKHPVILPI
;
A
#
# COMPACT_ATOMS: atom_id res chain seq x y z
N MET A 1 -27.01 2.02 4.73
CA MET A 1 -27.13 2.08 6.22
C MET A 1 -25.91 1.40 6.84
N LYS A 2 -25.13 2.10 7.66
CA LYS A 2 -24.08 1.45 8.45
C LYS A 2 -24.75 0.77 9.64
N THR A 3 -24.82 -0.56 9.62
CA THR A 3 -25.36 -1.36 10.72
C THR A 3 -24.38 -1.34 11.89
N ASN A 4 -24.88 -1.13 13.11
CA ASN A 4 -24.04 -1.13 14.32
C ASN A 4 -23.82 -2.59 14.79
N GLN A 5 -23.12 -3.37 13.97
CA GLN A 5 -22.82 -4.78 14.22
C GLN A 5 -21.36 -4.96 14.61
N VAL A 6 -21.08 -5.98 15.41
CA VAL A 6 -19.73 -6.42 15.72
C VAL A 6 -19.44 -7.66 14.88
N MET A 7 -18.37 -7.60 14.12
CA MET A 7 -17.85 -8.72 13.31
C MET A 7 -16.64 -9.32 13.99
N ILE A 8 -16.50 -10.63 13.92
CA ILE A 8 -15.30 -11.32 14.42
C ILE A 8 -14.34 -11.53 13.25
N ARG A 9 -13.09 -11.06 13.42
CA ARG A 9 -12.00 -11.23 12.46
C ARG A 9 -10.95 -12.17 13.00
N PRO A 10 -10.51 -13.18 12.24
CA PRO A 10 -9.37 -14.00 12.65
C PRO A 10 -8.07 -13.19 12.55
N MET A 11 -7.21 -13.31 13.55
CA MET A 11 -5.87 -12.71 13.59
C MET A 11 -4.87 -13.75 14.15
N GLY A 12 -4.42 -14.64 13.29
CA GLY A 12 -3.66 -15.83 13.71
C GLY A 12 -4.49 -16.72 14.63
N ASP A 13 -3.98 -16.98 15.82
CA ASP A 13 -4.66 -17.83 16.83
C ASP A 13 -5.73 -17.07 17.64
N PHE A 14 -5.88 -15.78 17.40
CA PHE A 14 -6.81 -14.89 18.11
C PHE A 14 -8.03 -14.52 17.26
N LYS A 15 -9.12 -14.16 17.92
CA LYS A 15 -10.33 -13.63 17.31
C LYS A 15 -10.53 -12.21 17.80
N VAL A 16 -10.58 -11.25 16.87
CA VAL A 16 -10.76 -9.84 17.19
C VAL A 16 -12.11 -9.31 16.76
N SER A 17 -12.78 -8.61 17.66
CA SER A 17 -14.06 -7.96 17.39
C SER A 17 -13.83 -6.64 16.66
N GLN A 18 -14.52 -6.43 15.53
CA GLN A 18 -14.51 -5.20 14.75
C GLN A 18 -15.91 -4.61 14.65
N ARG A 19 -16.07 -3.33 14.95
CA ARG A 19 -17.34 -2.61 14.73
C ARG A 19 -17.50 -2.22 13.26
N THR A 20 -18.65 -2.49 12.69
CA THR A 20 -18.95 -2.12 11.29
C THR A 20 -19.23 -0.63 11.12
N LYS A 21 -19.61 0.06 12.18
CA LYS A 21 -19.95 1.50 12.18
C LYS A 21 -18.74 2.39 11.82
N ASP A 22 -17.62 2.14 12.44
CA ASP A 22 -16.40 2.95 12.35
C ASP A 22 -15.14 2.15 12.01
N GLY A 23 -15.24 0.83 11.93
CA GLY A 23 -14.11 -0.05 11.64
C GLY A 23 -13.19 -0.33 12.82
N PHE A 24 -13.51 0.18 14.03
CA PHE A 24 -12.67 0.04 15.20
C PHE A 24 -12.61 -1.40 15.71
N PHE A 25 -11.45 -1.76 16.26
CA PHE A 25 -11.18 -3.08 16.83
C PHE A 25 -11.14 -3.05 18.36
N ASN A 26 -11.60 -4.13 18.99
CA ASN A 26 -11.62 -4.25 20.44
C ASN A 26 -10.27 -4.71 20.97
N ALA A 27 -9.47 -3.77 21.49
CA ALA A 27 -8.16 -4.05 22.06
C ALA A 27 -8.25 -4.79 23.41
N THR A 28 -9.33 -4.57 24.17
CA THR A 28 -9.54 -5.26 25.45
C THR A 28 -9.74 -6.76 25.26
N ASP A 29 -10.46 -7.17 24.21
CA ASP A 29 -10.65 -8.59 23.89
C ASP A 29 -9.33 -9.26 23.52
N LEU A 30 -8.53 -8.62 22.68
CA LEU A 30 -7.23 -9.13 22.28
C LEU A 30 -6.30 -9.28 23.50
N LEU A 31 -6.27 -8.27 24.40
CA LEU A 31 -5.47 -8.31 25.61
C LEU A 31 -5.85 -9.48 26.54
N LYS A 32 -7.15 -9.70 26.70
CA LYS A 32 -7.66 -10.83 27.51
C LYS A 32 -7.23 -12.17 26.95
N GLN A 33 -7.38 -12.34 25.63
CA GLN A 33 -6.99 -13.58 24.94
C GLN A 33 -5.48 -13.81 25.05
N TRP A 34 -4.65 -12.76 24.87
CA TRP A 34 -3.20 -12.85 25.04
C TRP A 34 -2.81 -13.30 26.45
N ASN A 35 -3.36 -12.63 27.48
CA ASN A 35 -3.05 -12.97 28.87
C ASN A 35 -3.55 -14.38 29.25
N ALA A 36 -4.69 -14.82 28.71
CA ALA A 36 -5.22 -16.16 28.93
C ALA A 36 -4.40 -17.24 28.23
N ALA A 37 -3.83 -16.95 27.06
CA ALA A 37 -3.01 -17.87 26.32
C ALA A 37 -1.63 -18.13 26.93
N GLY A 38 -1.16 -17.28 27.86
CA GLY A 38 0.12 -17.45 28.56
C GLY A 38 1.34 -17.41 27.63
N LEU A 39 1.23 -16.79 26.44
CA LEU A 39 2.30 -16.77 25.42
C LEU A 39 3.45 -15.82 25.76
N GLY A 40 3.39 -15.11 26.87
CA GLY A 40 4.40 -14.17 27.32
C GLY A 40 4.03 -13.53 28.65
N THR A 41 4.73 -12.44 29.00
CA THR A 41 4.43 -11.67 30.22
C THR A 41 3.01 -11.11 30.17
N GLN A 42 2.27 -11.23 31.27
CA GLN A 42 0.98 -10.56 31.42
C GLN A 42 1.12 -9.07 31.23
N LYS A 43 0.21 -8.50 30.47
CA LYS A 43 0.22 -7.07 30.14
C LYS A 43 -1.07 -6.39 30.55
N GLU A 44 -0.99 -5.10 30.79
CA GLU A 44 -2.11 -4.26 31.12
C GLU A 44 -2.27 -3.12 30.09
N MET A 45 -3.50 -2.76 29.78
CA MET A 45 -3.82 -1.67 28.86
C MET A 45 -3.19 -0.34 29.31
N LYS A 46 -3.07 -0.14 30.63
CA LYS A 46 -2.48 1.05 31.23
C LYS A 46 -1.04 1.25 30.74
N HIS A 47 -0.21 0.20 30.78
CA HIS A 47 1.20 0.28 30.36
C HIS A 47 1.38 0.65 28.88
N TYR A 48 0.45 0.23 28.02
CA TYR A 48 0.46 0.65 26.62
C TYR A 48 0.27 2.17 26.48
N PHE A 49 -0.74 2.73 27.17
CA PHE A 49 -1.03 4.16 27.09
C PHE A 49 -0.05 5.06 27.84
N GLU A 50 0.66 4.53 28.86
CA GLU A 50 1.72 5.24 29.57
C GLU A 50 3.02 5.37 28.76
N ASN A 51 3.16 4.59 27.71
CA ASN A 51 4.34 4.62 26.84
C ASN A 51 4.40 5.94 26.07
N LYS A 52 5.51 6.65 26.17
CA LYS A 52 5.73 7.93 25.49
C LYS A 52 5.56 7.77 23.96
N SER A 53 6.13 6.70 23.40
CA SER A 53 6.00 6.40 21.96
C SER A 53 4.55 6.19 21.51
N THR A 54 3.72 5.56 22.33
CA THR A 54 2.28 5.42 22.06
C THR A 54 1.57 6.77 22.03
N GLY A 55 1.91 7.66 22.97
CA GLY A 55 1.35 9.02 22.99
C GLY A 55 1.74 9.85 21.76
N GLU A 56 2.99 9.73 21.33
CA GLU A 56 3.49 10.36 20.09
C GLU A 56 2.81 9.79 18.85
N PHE A 57 2.66 8.46 18.76
CA PHE A 57 1.96 7.79 17.68
C PHE A 57 0.49 8.20 17.58
N ILE A 58 -0.23 8.28 18.70
CA ILE A 58 -1.62 8.72 18.72
C ILE A 58 -1.75 10.16 18.18
N LYS A 59 -0.84 11.07 18.56
CA LYS A 59 -0.85 12.45 18.04
C LYS A 59 -0.62 12.48 16.53
N ALA A 60 0.37 11.74 16.04
CA ALA A 60 0.66 11.64 14.61
C ALA A 60 -0.53 11.06 13.84
N LEU A 61 -1.12 9.95 14.33
CA LEU A 61 -2.29 9.32 13.74
C LEU A 61 -3.49 10.28 13.66
N MET A 62 -3.75 11.03 14.73
CA MET A 62 -4.84 12.00 14.75
C MET A 62 -4.62 13.12 13.71
N SER A 63 -3.39 13.55 13.51
CA SER A 63 -3.03 14.57 12.52
C SER A 63 -3.18 14.05 11.09
N GLU A 64 -2.60 12.89 10.78
CA GLU A 64 -2.60 12.29 9.43
C GLU A 64 -4.00 11.87 8.95
N GLU A 65 -4.79 11.27 9.84
CA GLU A 65 -6.15 10.81 9.53
C GLU A 65 -7.22 11.91 9.74
N ASN A 66 -6.82 13.14 10.08
CA ASN A 66 -7.72 14.26 10.37
C ASN A 66 -8.80 13.91 11.42
N LEU A 67 -8.42 13.18 12.47
CA LEU A 67 -9.32 12.76 13.53
C LEU A 67 -9.50 13.89 14.55
N HIS A 68 -10.63 14.60 14.50
CA HIS A 68 -10.94 15.71 15.39
C HIS A 68 -12.27 15.50 16.11
N GLY A 69 -12.36 16.05 17.33
CA GLY A 69 -13.60 16.05 18.11
C GLY A 69 -14.07 14.67 18.55
N GLN A 70 -15.22 14.22 18.07
CA GLN A 70 -15.79 12.91 18.38
C GLN A 70 -15.06 11.73 17.71
N ASN A 71 -14.22 11.99 16.71
CA ASN A 71 -13.41 11.01 16.02
C ASN A 71 -12.05 10.91 16.72
N SER A 72 -11.99 10.26 17.86
CA SER A 72 -10.73 9.96 18.58
C SER A 72 -10.07 8.71 18.00
N ALA A 73 -8.74 8.61 18.11
CA ALA A 73 -8.00 7.40 17.75
C ALA A 73 -8.43 6.16 18.54
N TYR A 74 -9.06 6.35 19.70
CA TYR A 74 -9.67 5.27 20.48
C TYR A 74 -10.87 5.76 21.29
N VAL A 75 -11.75 4.82 21.65
CA VAL A 75 -12.94 5.07 22.48
C VAL A 75 -12.99 4.05 23.60
N LYS A 76 -13.02 4.52 24.84
CA LYS A 76 -13.31 3.68 25.98
C LYS A 76 -14.84 3.58 26.14
N SER A 77 -15.38 2.38 25.97
CA SER A 77 -16.83 2.18 26.13
C SER A 77 -17.24 2.41 27.59
N LYS A 78 -18.40 3.06 27.78
CA LYS A 78 -19.05 3.18 29.09
C LYS A 78 -19.71 1.88 29.53
N ALA A 79 -19.95 0.92 28.62
CA ALA A 79 -20.51 -0.37 28.93
C ALA A 79 -19.51 -1.21 29.72
N SER A 80 -19.89 -1.69 30.89
CA SER A 80 -19.07 -2.55 31.73
C SER A 80 -19.09 -4.02 31.30
N ARG A 81 -20.13 -4.44 30.56
CA ARG A 81 -20.37 -5.81 30.07
C ARG A 81 -21.00 -5.81 28.69
N GLY A 82 -20.88 -6.94 27.97
CA GLY A 82 -21.47 -7.15 26.66
C GLY A 82 -20.54 -6.86 25.49
N GLU A 83 -21.02 -7.07 24.27
CA GLU A 83 -20.23 -7.01 23.02
C GLU A 83 -19.60 -5.64 22.76
N ASN A 84 -20.18 -4.57 23.26
CA ASN A 84 -19.69 -3.21 23.10
C ASN A 84 -18.75 -2.74 24.23
N ALA A 85 -18.46 -3.60 25.24
CA ALA A 85 -17.58 -3.25 26.35
C ALA A 85 -16.10 -3.21 25.92
N GLY A 86 -15.30 -2.39 26.58
CA GLY A 86 -13.85 -2.34 26.41
C GLY A 86 -13.32 -1.10 25.68
N THR A 87 -12.06 -1.15 25.31
CA THR A 87 -11.37 -0.09 24.58
C THR A 87 -11.36 -0.45 23.09
N TRP A 88 -11.95 0.40 22.29
CA TRP A 88 -12.05 0.28 20.84
C TRP A 88 -11.04 1.23 20.21
N MET A 89 -10.18 0.71 19.31
CA MET A 89 -9.09 1.47 18.71
C MET A 89 -9.27 1.57 17.18
N HIS A 90 -8.86 2.71 16.65
CA HIS A 90 -8.68 2.89 15.21
C HIS A 90 -7.81 1.75 14.63
N PRO A 91 -8.04 1.27 13.41
CA PRO A 91 -7.31 0.13 12.84
C PRO A 91 -5.78 0.23 12.97
N LEU A 92 -5.20 1.38 12.66
CA LEU A 92 -3.74 1.58 12.74
C LEU A 92 -3.24 1.56 14.19
N LEU A 93 -3.98 2.19 15.13
CA LEU A 93 -3.63 2.13 16.55
C LEU A 93 -3.76 0.70 17.11
N PHE A 94 -4.76 -0.05 16.64
CA PHE A 94 -4.93 -1.45 17.02
C PHE A 94 -3.78 -2.33 16.54
N ILE A 95 -3.25 -2.10 15.33
CA ILE A 95 -2.08 -2.81 14.81
C ILE A 95 -0.85 -2.49 15.67
N ASP A 96 -0.62 -1.22 16.00
CA ASP A 96 0.48 -0.82 16.89
C ASP A 96 0.35 -1.45 18.27
N PHE A 97 -0.86 -1.46 18.85
CA PHE A 97 -1.15 -2.15 20.10
C PHE A 97 -0.87 -3.66 20.02
N ALA A 98 -1.27 -4.32 18.92
CA ALA A 98 -1.01 -5.75 18.72
C ALA A 98 0.49 -6.04 18.56
N MET A 99 1.24 -5.16 17.92
CA MET A 99 2.71 -5.26 17.83
C MET A 99 3.39 -5.06 19.18
N TRP A 100 2.89 -4.15 20.02
CA TRP A 100 3.36 -3.99 21.40
C TRP A 100 3.04 -5.22 22.25
N LEU A 101 1.85 -5.78 22.07
CA LEU A 101 1.39 -6.95 22.82
C LEU A 101 2.20 -8.20 22.47
N ASN A 102 2.41 -8.46 21.20
CA ASN A 102 3.05 -9.68 20.68
C ASN A 102 4.29 -9.36 19.83
N PRO A 103 5.51 -9.54 20.36
CA PRO A 103 6.75 -9.31 19.62
C PRO A 103 6.87 -10.16 18.34
N THR A 104 6.38 -11.40 18.36
CA THR A 104 6.39 -12.28 17.18
C THR A 104 5.46 -11.72 16.08
N PHE A 105 4.29 -11.19 16.46
CA PHE A 105 3.41 -10.50 15.52
C PHE A 105 4.09 -9.25 14.94
N LYS A 106 4.80 -8.47 15.76
CA LYS A 106 5.58 -7.32 15.28
C LYS A 106 6.59 -7.72 14.21
N VAL A 107 7.34 -8.80 14.42
CA VAL A 107 8.29 -9.32 13.41
C VAL A 107 7.56 -9.69 12.11
N LYS A 108 6.41 -10.36 12.20
CA LYS A 108 5.60 -10.73 11.02
C LYS A 108 5.11 -9.50 10.24
N VAL A 109 4.62 -8.46 10.95
CA VAL A 109 4.18 -7.22 10.31
C VAL A 109 5.35 -6.50 9.64
N LEU A 110 6.48 -6.35 10.33
CA LEU A 110 7.66 -5.70 9.76
C LEU A 110 8.22 -6.48 8.56
N LYS A 111 8.20 -7.82 8.64
CA LYS A 111 8.60 -8.67 7.52
C LYS A 111 7.66 -8.50 6.31
N PHE A 112 6.36 -8.48 6.54
CA PHE A 112 5.38 -8.22 5.47
C PHE A 112 5.64 -6.88 4.77
N VAL A 113 5.83 -5.80 5.54
CA VAL A 113 6.16 -4.47 4.98
C VAL A 113 7.46 -4.52 4.19
N TYR A 114 8.49 -5.16 4.74
CA TYR A 114 9.78 -5.33 4.08
C TYR A 114 9.66 -6.14 2.77
N ASP A 115 8.94 -7.27 2.81
CA ASP A 115 8.73 -8.12 1.63
C ASP A 115 7.94 -7.38 0.54
N GLU A 116 6.94 -6.56 0.90
CA GLU A 116 6.20 -5.73 -0.05
C GLU A 116 7.08 -4.63 -0.66
N MET A 117 7.92 -3.96 0.14
CA MET A 117 8.88 -2.97 -0.37
C MET A 117 9.87 -3.59 -1.36
N ILE A 118 10.46 -4.76 -1.04
CA ILE A 118 11.38 -5.48 -1.92
C ILE A 118 10.67 -6.01 -3.16
N LYS A 119 9.46 -6.52 -3.01
CA LYS A 119 8.64 -6.98 -4.12
C LYS A 119 8.46 -5.90 -5.18
N PHE A 120 8.19 -4.66 -4.79
CA PHE A 120 8.11 -3.55 -5.74
C PHE A 120 9.45 -3.25 -6.42
N CYS A 121 10.56 -3.31 -5.70
CA CYS A 121 11.89 -3.14 -6.29
C CYS A 121 12.20 -4.24 -7.32
N ASN A 122 11.88 -5.49 -7.00
CA ASN A 122 12.09 -6.63 -7.88
C ASN A 122 11.16 -6.61 -9.10
N LEU A 123 9.86 -6.35 -8.89
CA LEU A 123 8.89 -6.23 -9.96
C LEU A 123 9.26 -5.11 -10.95
N ALA A 124 9.70 -3.96 -10.46
CA ALA A 124 10.20 -2.88 -11.30
C ALA A 124 11.49 -3.28 -12.07
N GLY A 125 12.31 -4.17 -11.50
CA GLY A 125 13.48 -4.75 -12.15
C GLY A 125 13.11 -5.71 -13.30
N ASP A 126 12.03 -6.47 -13.18
CA ASP A 126 11.61 -7.50 -14.14
C ASP A 126 10.72 -6.97 -15.27
N ALA A 127 10.04 -5.84 -15.08
CA ALA A 127 9.12 -5.27 -16.07
C ALA A 127 9.83 -4.82 -17.34
N TYR A 128 10.93 -4.09 -17.21
CA TYR A 128 11.69 -3.62 -18.35
C TYR A 128 12.25 -4.75 -19.24
N PRO A 129 12.90 -5.81 -18.71
CA PRO A 129 13.30 -6.98 -19.50
C PRO A 129 12.13 -7.68 -20.18
N THR A 130 10.98 -7.75 -19.51
CA THR A 130 9.76 -8.38 -20.08
C THR A 130 9.21 -7.56 -21.25
N MET A 131 9.06 -6.24 -21.07
CA MET A 131 8.70 -5.32 -22.14
C MET A 131 9.70 -5.38 -23.30
N ARG A 132 11.00 -5.35 -23.00
CA ARG A 132 12.06 -5.42 -24.01
C ARG A 132 11.94 -6.67 -24.89
N ARG A 133 11.67 -7.85 -24.31
CA ARG A 133 11.46 -9.09 -25.04
C ARG A 133 10.25 -9.00 -25.95
N ALA A 134 9.14 -8.46 -25.47
CA ALA A 134 7.93 -8.26 -26.28
C ALA A 134 8.20 -7.29 -27.44
N VAL A 135 8.84 -6.15 -27.21
CA VAL A 135 9.16 -5.15 -28.24
C VAL A 135 10.12 -5.74 -29.29
N CYS A 136 11.01 -6.64 -28.91
CA CYS A 136 11.91 -7.33 -29.83
C CYS A 136 11.14 -8.16 -30.89
N SER A 137 9.95 -8.67 -30.58
CA SER A 137 9.15 -9.44 -31.53
C SER A 137 8.48 -8.62 -32.64
N ILE A 138 8.31 -7.32 -32.44
CA ILE A 138 7.66 -6.39 -33.38
C ILE A 138 8.63 -5.40 -34.03
N LEU A 139 9.92 -5.51 -33.75
CA LEU A 139 10.96 -4.65 -34.32
C LEU A 139 12.08 -5.47 -34.95
N PRO A 140 12.55 -5.11 -36.19
CA PRO A 140 13.77 -5.65 -36.77
C PRO A 140 14.98 -5.42 -35.85
N GLY A 141 15.88 -6.43 -35.82
CA GLY A 141 17.00 -6.43 -34.84
C GLY A 141 17.97 -5.24 -34.97
N ASP A 142 18.18 -4.71 -36.16
CA ASP A 142 19.02 -3.54 -36.43
C ASP A 142 18.44 -2.24 -35.89
N LEU A 143 17.12 -2.10 -35.85
CA LEU A 143 16.41 -0.93 -35.30
C LEU A 143 16.16 -1.04 -33.79
N PHE A 144 16.15 -2.25 -33.26
CA PHE A 144 15.74 -2.52 -31.88
C PHE A 144 16.56 -1.73 -30.84
N GLN A 145 17.89 -1.75 -30.96
CA GLN A 145 18.77 -1.09 -29.96
C GLN A 145 18.55 0.43 -29.87
N ARG A 146 18.21 1.06 -30.97
CA ARG A 146 17.89 2.50 -31.03
C ARG A 146 16.50 2.78 -30.47
N LYS A 147 15.52 2.07 -30.98
CA LYS A 147 14.11 2.29 -30.66
C LYS A 147 13.74 1.93 -29.22
N ILE A 148 14.40 0.90 -28.62
CA ILE A 148 14.13 0.53 -27.23
C ILE A 148 14.56 1.62 -26.24
N LYS A 149 15.66 2.34 -26.54
CA LYS A 149 16.09 3.48 -25.72
C LYS A 149 15.11 4.64 -25.81
N ASP A 150 14.60 4.94 -27.00
CA ASP A 150 13.63 6.00 -27.21
C ASP A 150 12.29 5.64 -26.56
N LEU A 151 11.89 4.38 -26.59
CA LEU A 151 10.72 3.87 -25.90
C LEU A 151 10.85 4.08 -24.38
N ALA A 152 11.96 3.68 -23.77
CA ALA A 152 12.19 3.85 -22.35
C ALA A 152 12.13 5.34 -21.91
N LYS A 153 12.67 6.24 -22.75
CA LYS A 153 12.53 7.69 -22.53
C LYS A 153 11.08 8.15 -22.59
N SER A 154 10.33 7.67 -23.57
CA SER A 154 8.92 8.02 -23.72
C SER A 154 8.08 7.57 -22.53
N LEU A 155 8.32 6.36 -22.01
CA LEU A 155 7.65 5.87 -20.81
C LEU A 155 7.95 6.74 -19.58
N ASN A 156 9.21 7.12 -19.39
CA ASN A 156 9.58 8.06 -18.33
C ASN A 156 8.85 9.42 -18.49
N ILE A 157 8.75 9.95 -19.69
CA ILE A 157 8.03 11.21 -19.94
C ILE A 157 6.54 11.06 -19.62
N ILE A 158 5.92 9.94 -19.96
CA ILE A 158 4.51 9.68 -19.63
C ILE A 158 4.28 9.65 -18.12
N VAL A 159 5.17 8.99 -17.37
CA VAL A 159 5.01 8.79 -15.92
C VAL A 159 5.46 10.00 -15.11
N TYR A 160 6.61 10.57 -15.43
CA TYR A 160 7.26 11.63 -14.65
C TYR A 160 7.10 13.03 -15.24
N GLY A 161 6.55 13.18 -16.44
CA GLY A 161 6.48 14.44 -17.17
C GLY A 161 7.80 14.89 -17.80
N LYS A 162 8.91 14.23 -17.48
CA LYS A 162 10.28 14.52 -17.95
C LYS A 162 11.12 13.26 -18.05
N HIS A 163 12.27 13.36 -18.71
CA HIS A 163 13.27 12.29 -18.75
C HIS A 163 14.62 12.82 -18.27
N GLU A 164 15.17 12.17 -17.27
CA GLU A 164 16.54 12.31 -16.80
C GLU A 164 17.18 10.92 -16.64
N SER A 165 18.50 10.84 -16.69
CA SER A 165 19.19 9.56 -16.43
C SER A 165 18.96 9.13 -14.98
N GLU A 166 18.77 7.82 -14.76
CA GLU A 166 18.59 7.20 -13.45
C GLU A 166 17.38 7.70 -12.64
N MET A 167 16.30 8.10 -13.32
CA MET A 167 15.10 8.64 -12.65
C MET A 167 14.54 7.71 -11.58
N ARG A 168 14.56 6.38 -11.80
CA ARG A 168 14.08 5.39 -10.85
C ARG A 168 14.82 5.45 -9.51
N ASN A 169 16.13 5.76 -9.54
CA ASN A 169 16.97 5.81 -8.35
C ASN A 169 16.97 7.19 -7.68
N LYS A 170 16.70 8.25 -8.46
CA LYS A 170 16.74 9.65 -7.99
C LYS A 170 15.41 10.12 -7.42
N VAL A 171 14.30 9.66 -7.97
CA VAL A 171 12.95 10.01 -7.54
C VAL A 171 12.40 8.83 -6.75
N GLY A 172 12.55 8.83 -5.44
CA GLY A 172 12.05 7.79 -4.53
C GLY A 172 10.52 7.78 -4.37
N ASP A 173 9.77 8.16 -5.40
CA ASP A 173 8.31 8.15 -5.41
C ASP A 173 7.81 6.76 -5.81
N GLU A 174 7.42 5.95 -4.83
CA GLU A 174 6.89 4.60 -5.03
C GLU A 174 5.68 4.56 -5.98
N SER A 175 4.83 5.58 -5.95
CA SER A 175 3.66 5.69 -6.83
C SER A 175 4.10 5.77 -8.29
N LYS A 176 5.12 6.57 -8.59
CA LYS A 176 5.68 6.71 -9.95
C LYS A 176 6.43 5.45 -10.41
N ILE A 177 7.15 4.81 -9.51
CA ILE A 177 7.84 3.54 -9.81
C ILE A 177 6.81 2.46 -10.15
N ARG A 178 5.73 2.36 -9.38
CA ARG A 178 4.62 1.43 -9.65
C ARG A 178 3.96 1.73 -10.98
N GLU A 179 3.65 2.98 -11.25
CA GLU A 179 3.04 3.41 -12.51
C GLU A 179 3.92 3.07 -13.73
N LEU A 180 5.23 3.27 -13.62
CA LEU A 180 6.17 2.90 -14.68
C LEU A 180 6.20 1.38 -14.90
N TYR A 181 6.23 0.60 -13.81
CA TYR A 181 6.13 -0.85 -13.86
C TYR A 181 4.85 -1.31 -14.57
N GLU A 182 3.70 -0.78 -14.16
CA GLU A 182 2.40 -1.12 -14.74
C GLU A 182 2.36 -0.79 -16.24
N LEU A 183 2.91 0.35 -16.64
CA LEU A 183 2.98 0.77 -18.04
C LEU A 183 3.91 -0.12 -18.87
N GLU A 184 5.08 -0.52 -18.35
CA GLU A 184 5.99 -1.45 -19.00
C GLU A 184 5.34 -2.82 -19.22
N MET A 185 4.64 -3.33 -18.20
CA MET A 185 3.89 -4.59 -18.28
C MET A 185 2.72 -4.50 -19.25
N GLN A 186 2.02 -3.38 -19.28
CA GLN A 186 0.92 -3.13 -20.20
C GLN A 186 1.39 -3.13 -21.66
N VAL A 187 2.53 -2.50 -21.95
CA VAL A 187 3.15 -2.54 -23.28
C VAL A 187 3.47 -3.99 -23.68
N ALA A 188 4.08 -4.77 -22.80
CA ALA A 188 4.36 -6.16 -23.05
C ALA A 188 3.08 -6.97 -23.33
N GLN A 189 2.03 -6.74 -22.56
CA GLN A 189 0.74 -7.41 -22.72
C GLN A 189 0.08 -7.06 -24.03
N TRP A 190 0.02 -5.79 -24.46
CA TRP A 190 -0.56 -5.38 -25.74
C TRP A 190 0.09 -6.08 -26.94
N ILE A 191 1.41 -6.26 -26.88
CA ILE A 191 2.15 -6.96 -27.93
C ILE A 191 1.86 -8.46 -27.88
N ASN A 192 1.91 -9.08 -26.70
CA ASN A 192 1.74 -10.52 -26.55
C ASN A 192 0.35 -11.02 -26.94
N ILE A 193 -0.70 -10.21 -26.73
CA ILE A 193 -2.08 -10.54 -27.14
C ILE A 193 -2.39 -10.12 -28.60
N GLY A 194 -1.40 -9.55 -29.32
CA GLY A 194 -1.56 -9.13 -30.70
C GLY A 194 -2.36 -7.83 -30.93
N LEU A 195 -2.64 -7.07 -29.86
CA LEU A 195 -3.29 -5.75 -29.97
C LEU A 195 -2.38 -4.72 -30.65
N VAL A 196 -1.08 -4.84 -30.43
CA VAL A 196 -0.02 -4.05 -31.03
C VAL A 196 0.90 -5.00 -31.77
N THR A 197 0.93 -4.89 -33.09
CA THR A 197 1.68 -5.80 -34.00
C THR A 197 2.91 -5.14 -34.63
N ASN A 198 3.05 -3.83 -34.49
CA ASN A 198 4.20 -3.09 -35.01
C ASN A 198 4.50 -1.85 -34.13
N TYR A 199 5.70 -1.28 -34.35
CA TYR A 199 6.19 -0.17 -33.51
C TYR A 199 5.39 1.13 -33.69
N GLU A 200 4.83 1.41 -34.84
CA GLU A 200 4.04 2.62 -35.09
C GLU A 200 2.70 2.58 -34.34
N GLN A 201 2.07 1.41 -34.25
CA GLN A 201 0.89 1.23 -33.39
C GLN A 201 1.23 1.43 -31.91
N LEU A 202 2.36 0.89 -31.44
CA LEU A 202 2.84 1.10 -30.09
C LEU A 202 3.04 2.59 -29.80
N ARG A 203 3.73 3.29 -30.69
CA ARG A 203 3.98 4.74 -30.56
C ARG A 203 2.68 5.52 -30.48
N SER A 204 1.73 5.22 -31.36
CA SER A 204 0.41 5.88 -31.38
C SER A 204 -0.37 5.64 -30.07
N ALA A 205 -0.34 4.42 -29.54
CA ALA A 205 -0.98 4.09 -28.25
C ALA A 205 -0.36 4.87 -27.10
N LEU A 206 0.96 4.93 -27.00
CA LEU A 206 1.68 5.68 -25.97
C LEU A 206 1.46 7.20 -26.08
N GLN A 207 1.37 7.72 -27.31
CA GLN A 207 1.06 9.13 -27.53
C GLN A 207 -0.35 9.49 -27.04
N ARG A 208 -1.35 8.62 -27.25
CA ARG A 208 -2.70 8.81 -26.71
C ARG A 208 -2.68 8.82 -25.17
N LEU A 209 -1.96 7.88 -24.53
CA LEU A 209 -1.81 7.85 -23.08
C LEU A 209 -1.16 9.13 -22.54
N TYR A 210 -0.14 9.63 -23.23
CA TYR A 210 0.50 10.89 -22.86
C TYR A 210 -0.50 12.05 -22.83
N TYR A 211 -1.29 12.23 -23.89
CA TYR A 211 -2.28 13.31 -23.95
C TYR A 211 -3.43 13.15 -22.96
N GLN A 212 -3.83 11.92 -22.64
CA GLN A 212 -4.82 11.66 -21.61
C GLN A 212 -4.32 12.07 -20.23
N LYS A 213 -3.04 11.79 -19.95
CA LYS A 213 -2.44 12.08 -18.66
C LYS A 213 -2.00 13.55 -18.51
N HIS A 214 -1.58 14.15 -19.61
CA HIS A 214 -1.10 15.53 -19.69
C HIS A 214 -1.99 16.31 -20.66
N PRO A 215 -3.24 16.63 -20.29
CA PRO A 215 -4.12 17.43 -21.16
C PRO A 215 -3.50 18.80 -21.38
N VAL A 216 -3.35 19.18 -22.66
CA VAL A 216 -2.94 20.53 -23.01
C VAL A 216 -4.12 21.46 -22.69
N ILE A 217 -4.02 22.23 -21.61
CA ILE A 217 -4.96 23.29 -21.31
C ILE A 217 -4.64 24.39 -22.33
N LEU A 218 -5.41 24.48 -23.41
CA LEU A 218 -5.37 25.65 -24.29
C LEU A 218 -5.91 26.83 -23.46
N PRO A 219 -5.15 27.93 -23.35
CA PRO A 219 -5.69 29.12 -22.73
C PRO A 219 -6.88 29.60 -23.60
N ILE A 220 -8.05 29.74 -22.93
CA ILE A 220 -9.25 30.34 -23.51
C ILE A 220 -9.02 31.85 -23.63
#